data_d65d8051f6e7ff5e9429f9adad2e579c
#
_entry.id   d65d8051f6e7ff5e9429f9adad2e579c
#
_cell.length_a   1.000
_cell.length_b   1.000
_cell.length_c   1.000
_cell.angle_alpha   90.00
_cell.angle_beta   90.00
_cell.angle_gamma   90.00
#
_symmetry.space_group_name_H-M   'P 1'
#
loop_
_entity.id
_entity.type
_entity.pdbx_description
1 polymer ?
#
loop_
_entity_poly.entity_id
_entity_poly.type
_entity_poly.pdbx_seq_one_letter_code
_entity_poly.pdbx_strand_id
1 'polypeptide(L)'
;MRMNHALTGRRWRAAALLVAGLIGGTLLPAAPAAAVHGAVPGDFNGDGYRDAVLPAPGADVAGKEAAGAVVVMYGSKSGLSTTRRKIITQNTAGVPGTAEAYDRFGAATATADLNRDGYADLIVSSPYEGTAQGTDAGAVTVLWGSSAGLTTATNLPTPEGDPLYFGLDLAAVSAGPGVKTEVLAGGWHGAVRFTGPFSRTGSFGNTAMPADMSWGESVALGDFNGDGTQDHVNVTSRNGGLSGGEVFVNPENYVHTPGVSPGLQKGNGLISATGDLNGDGFADLVVGDPDEPEVVGVDGALGGRVLVWYGSALGIAVDAAPVQITQNTAGVPGASEKFDAFGGALAVADLNRDGLADIVVGAPYESIGKVGRAGQVTVVPGRRTGALGTGAYAFNQDTAGVPGGSEVDDFFGTTVAAGDVNNDGKAELFVGAADENNSTGAVWVLPGGTSGPIAAGSRMFTASSVGLTQQNGTLLGGNGLLWVI
;
A
#
# COMPACT_ATOMS: atom_id res chain seq x y z
N MET A 1 -11.27 -82.91 48.14
CA MET A 1 -9.87 -82.45 48.16
C MET A 1 -9.84 -80.97 47.87
N ARG A 2 -9.46 -80.18 48.86
CA ARG A 2 -9.51 -78.74 48.86
C ARG A 2 -8.21 -78.17 48.26
N MET A 3 -8.27 -77.17 47.42
CA MET A 3 -7.16 -76.24 47.26
C MET A 3 -7.68 -74.81 47.04
N ASN A 4 -7.26 -73.97 48.05
CA ASN A 4 -7.44 -72.50 48.02
C ASN A 4 -6.46 -71.90 47.04
N HIS A 5 -6.89 -70.87 46.28
CA HIS A 5 -6.00 -69.91 45.69
C HIS A 5 -6.47 -68.46 45.97
N ALA A 6 -5.57 -67.75 46.62
CA ALA A 6 -5.72 -66.36 46.98
C ALA A 6 -5.67 -65.42 45.81
N LEU A 7 -6.58 -64.44 45.81
CA LEU A 7 -6.62 -63.33 44.85
C LEU A 7 -5.78 -62.17 45.39
N THR A 8 -4.66 -61.86 44.74
CA THR A 8 -3.86 -60.65 44.97
C THR A 8 -4.43 -59.52 44.10
N GLY A 9 -4.93 -58.48 44.78
CA GLY A 9 -5.44 -57.25 44.13
C GLY A 9 -4.33 -56.42 43.53
N ARG A 10 -4.42 -56.12 42.26
CA ARG A 10 -3.65 -55.11 41.56
C ARG A 10 -4.43 -53.80 41.56
N ARG A 11 -3.92 -52.81 42.27
CA ARG A 11 -4.39 -51.43 42.25
C ARG A 11 -3.94 -50.76 40.93
N TRP A 12 -4.87 -50.38 40.08
CA TRP A 12 -4.65 -49.55 38.91
C TRP A 12 -4.57 -48.09 39.40
N ARG A 13 -3.43 -47.45 39.17
CA ARG A 13 -3.30 -46.00 39.32
C ARG A 13 -3.78 -45.40 37.99
N ALA A 14 -4.86 -44.64 38.04
CA ALA A 14 -5.28 -43.80 36.93
C ALA A 14 -4.26 -42.66 36.77
N ALA A 15 -3.55 -42.62 35.64
CA ALA A 15 -2.77 -41.49 35.24
C ALA A 15 -3.73 -40.50 34.55
N ALA A 16 -3.97 -39.36 35.16
CA ALA A 16 -4.65 -38.25 34.54
C ALA A 16 -3.70 -37.63 33.50
N LEU A 17 -4.01 -37.81 32.21
CA LEU A 17 -3.38 -37.01 31.14
C LEU A 17 -3.97 -35.60 31.19
N LEU A 18 -3.19 -34.62 31.61
CA LEU A 18 -3.44 -33.20 31.34
C LEU A 18 -3.21 -32.97 29.83
N VAL A 19 -4.26 -32.86 29.09
CA VAL A 19 -4.21 -32.30 27.72
C VAL A 19 -4.11 -30.79 27.91
N ALA A 20 -2.88 -30.26 27.84
CA ALA A 20 -2.67 -28.85 27.64
C ALA A 20 -3.15 -28.51 26.20
N GLY A 21 -4.32 -27.89 26.10
CA GLY A 21 -4.80 -27.32 24.83
C GLY A 21 -3.87 -26.18 24.45
N LEU A 22 -2.97 -26.42 23.49
CA LEU A 22 -2.40 -25.35 22.70
C LEU A 22 -3.56 -24.67 21.94
N ILE A 23 -3.98 -23.53 22.41
CA ILE A 23 -4.72 -22.59 21.60
C ILE A 23 -3.69 -22.08 20.59
N GLY A 24 -3.56 -22.77 19.47
CA GLY A 24 -2.89 -22.25 18.31
C GLY A 24 -3.72 -21.07 17.81
N GLY A 25 -3.32 -19.86 18.20
CA GLY A 25 -3.75 -18.68 17.49
C GLY A 25 -3.30 -18.87 16.04
N THR A 26 -4.24 -19.03 15.13
CA THR A 26 -3.97 -18.91 13.71
C THR A 26 -3.52 -17.47 13.50
N LEU A 27 -2.20 -17.28 13.33
CA LEU A 27 -1.68 -16.06 12.77
C LEU A 27 -2.32 -15.97 11.38
N LEU A 28 -3.35 -15.15 11.24
CA LEU A 28 -3.85 -14.77 9.92
C LEU A 28 -2.63 -14.20 9.18
N PRO A 29 -2.38 -14.64 7.94
CA PRO A 29 -1.34 -14.02 7.14
C PRO A 29 -1.60 -12.52 7.11
N ALA A 30 -0.57 -11.71 7.41
CA ALA A 30 -0.66 -10.28 7.19
C ALA A 30 -1.05 -10.08 5.72
N ALA A 31 -2.11 -9.32 5.49
CA ALA A 31 -2.48 -8.94 4.13
C ALA A 31 -1.23 -8.37 3.44
N PRO A 32 -0.98 -8.70 2.17
CA PRO A 32 0.11 -8.10 1.42
C PRO A 32 -0.03 -6.58 1.53
N ALA A 33 1.06 -5.91 1.88
CA ALA A 33 1.07 -4.45 1.89
C ALA A 33 0.90 -4.01 0.44
N ALA A 34 -0.26 -3.45 0.12
CA ALA A 34 -0.45 -2.78 -1.15
C ALA A 34 0.59 -1.67 -1.26
N ALA A 35 1.08 -1.43 -2.47
CA ALA A 35 1.93 -0.30 -2.76
C ALA A 35 1.23 0.99 -2.35
N VAL A 36 1.90 1.84 -1.61
CA VAL A 36 1.32 3.09 -1.12
C VAL A 36 2.29 4.21 -1.37
N HIS A 37 1.85 5.23 -2.10
CA HIS A 37 2.59 6.48 -2.24
C HIS A 37 2.50 7.37 -0.99
N GLY A 38 2.07 6.80 0.13
CA GLY A 38 1.86 7.46 1.42
C GLY A 38 2.62 6.82 2.58
N ALA A 39 2.15 7.06 3.79
CA ALA A 39 2.73 6.46 4.99
C ALA A 39 2.53 4.94 5.03
N VAL A 40 3.60 4.18 5.19
CA VAL A 40 3.59 2.72 5.18
C VAL A 40 4.03 2.17 6.54
N PRO A 41 3.26 1.29 7.18
CA PRO A 41 3.61 0.72 8.48
C PRO A 41 4.42 -0.58 8.38
N GLY A 42 5.45 -0.73 9.22
CA GLY A 42 6.26 -1.95 9.36
C GLY A 42 7.05 -1.95 10.66
N ASP A 43 7.26 -3.09 11.31
CA ASP A 43 8.10 -3.20 12.52
C ASP A 43 9.57 -3.37 12.12
N PHE A 44 10.26 -2.23 11.88
CA PHE A 44 11.66 -2.22 11.41
C PHE A 44 12.68 -2.51 12.50
N ASN A 45 12.28 -2.38 13.78
CA ASN A 45 13.17 -2.53 14.91
C ASN A 45 12.87 -3.77 15.77
N GLY A 46 11.79 -4.49 15.47
CA GLY A 46 11.39 -5.73 16.16
C GLY A 46 10.89 -5.51 17.59
N ASP A 47 10.42 -4.32 17.94
CA ASP A 47 9.93 -4.00 19.28
C ASP A 47 8.45 -4.38 19.48
N GLY A 48 7.79 -4.91 18.46
CA GLY A 48 6.41 -5.38 18.46
C GLY A 48 5.39 -4.29 18.17
N TYR A 49 5.84 -3.07 17.89
CA TYR A 49 5.00 -1.97 17.41
C TYR A 49 5.34 -1.70 15.96
N ARG A 50 4.35 -1.54 15.09
CA ARG A 50 4.63 -1.13 13.72
C ARG A 50 5.10 0.32 13.71
N ASP A 51 6.16 0.56 12.96
CA ASP A 51 6.68 1.89 12.68
C ASP A 51 5.95 2.46 11.46
N ALA A 52 5.93 3.76 11.28
CA ALA A 52 5.39 4.41 10.10
C ALA A 52 6.50 5.09 9.29
N VAL A 53 6.42 4.99 7.98
CA VAL A 53 7.27 5.75 7.05
C VAL A 53 6.45 6.88 6.48
N LEU A 54 6.89 8.10 6.65
CA LEU A 54 6.32 9.30 6.04
C LEU A 54 7.23 9.72 4.89
N PRO A 55 6.86 9.49 3.63
CA PRO A 55 7.65 9.92 2.48
C PRO A 55 7.64 11.45 2.35
N ALA A 56 8.72 12.00 1.85
CA ALA A 56 8.88 13.40 1.51
C ALA A 56 9.72 13.53 0.23
N PRO A 57 9.18 13.10 -0.92
CA PRO A 57 9.95 12.98 -2.17
C PRO A 57 10.42 14.33 -2.72
N GLY A 58 9.80 15.41 -2.31
CA GLY A 58 10.22 16.75 -2.70
C GLY A 58 11.16 17.43 -1.73
N ALA A 59 11.64 16.76 -0.67
CA ALA A 59 12.55 17.34 0.30
C ALA A 59 13.91 17.66 -0.32
N ASP A 60 14.44 18.87 -0.02
CA ASP A 60 15.82 19.20 -0.39
C ASP A 60 16.82 18.54 0.56
N VAL A 61 17.88 17.99 0.00
CA VAL A 61 18.94 17.30 0.72
C VAL A 61 20.30 17.90 0.38
N ALA A 62 20.98 18.48 1.37
CA ALA A 62 22.30 19.08 1.19
C ALA A 62 22.37 20.10 0.04
N GLY A 63 21.29 20.88 -0.19
CA GLY A 63 21.20 21.87 -1.25
C GLY A 63 20.83 21.32 -2.62
N LYS A 64 20.43 20.05 -2.69
CA LYS A 64 19.87 19.41 -3.89
C LYS A 64 18.35 19.45 -3.82
N GLU A 65 17.73 20.17 -4.74
CA GLU A 65 16.29 20.37 -4.83
C GLU A 65 15.59 19.04 -5.08
N ALA A 66 14.51 18.76 -4.35
CA ALA A 66 13.67 17.57 -4.50
C ALA A 66 14.46 16.23 -4.59
N ALA A 67 15.61 16.13 -3.92
CA ALA A 67 16.36 14.88 -3.87
C ALA A 67 15.64 13.80 -3.07
N GLY A 68 14.75 14.19 -2.16
CA GLY A 68 13.84 13.31 -1.45
C GLY A 68 14.37 12.73 -0.15
N ALA A 69 13.43 12.40 0.72
CA ALA A 69 13.67 11.80 2.03
C ALA A 69 12.51 10.89 2.44
N VAL A 70 12.76 9.98 3.38
CA VAL A 70 11.73 9.31 4.15
C VAL A 70 11.95 9.58 5.64
N VAL A 71 10.86 9.79 6.38
CA VAL A 71 10.87 9.92 7.83
C VAL A 71 10.29 8.66 8.44
N VAL A 72 11.12 7.86 9.07
CA VAL A 72 10.70 6.69 9.85
C VAL A 72 10.32 7.16 11.24
N MET A 73 9.08 6.94 11.65
CA MET A 73 8.57 7.22 12.99
C MET A 73 8.32 5.92 13.72
N TYR A 74 9.08 5.67 14.79
CA TYR A 74 8.98 4.42 15.54
C TYR A 74 7.71 4.38 16.39
N GLY A 75 6.97 3.29 16.22
CA GLY A 75 5.74 3.00 16.94
C GLY A 75 5.95 2.81 18.45
N SER A 76 4.87 2.84 19.20
CA SER A 76 4.87 2.57 20.64
C SER A 76 3.44 2.39 21.14
N LYS A 77 3.27 1.88 22.36
CA LYS A 77 1.97 1.77 23.03
C LYS A 77 1.14 3.07 23.00
N SER A 78 1.77 4.24 22.90
CA SER A 78 1.09 5.55 22.80
C SER A 78 1.03 6.06 21.36
N GLY A 79 1.28 5.21 20.39
CA GLY A 79 1.34 5.56 18.97
C GLY A 79 2.66 6.22 18.59
N LEU A 80 2.65 6.97 17.49
CA LEU A 80 3.80 7.66 16.93
C LEU A 80 4.21 8.90 17.76
N SER A 81 5.50 9.24 17.70
CA SER A 81 6.04 10.44 18.37
C SER A 81 7.13 11.09 17.52
N THR A 82 7.09 12.40 17.43
CA THR A 82 8.12 13.21 16.73
C THR A 82 9.51 13.11 17.37
N THR A 83 9.61 12.61 18.62
CA THR A 83 10.89 12.40 19.30
C THR A 83 11.53 11.04 19.00
N ARG A 84 10.75 10.08 18.47
CA ARG A 84 11.20 8.74 18.10
C ARG A 84 11.15 8.60 16.59
N ARG A 85 12.07 9.27 15.90
CA ARG A 85 12.11 9.27 14.43
C ARG A 85 13.53 9.18 13.88
N LYS A 86 13.65 8.79 12.63
CA LYS A 86 14.87 8.82 11.83
C LYS A 86 14.56 9.37 10.45
N ILE A 87 15.31 10.36 9.99
CA ILE A 87 15.26 10.84 8.61
C ILE A 87 16.31 10.08 7.83
N ILE A 88 15.91 9.51 6.69
CA ILE A 88 16.77 8.74 5.79
C ILE A 88 16.71 9.38 4.41
N THR A 89 17.88 9.58 3.82
CA THR A 89 18.10 10.09 2.45
C THR A 89 19.17 9.25 1.78
N GLN A 90 19.42 9.44 0.52
CA GLN A 90 20.53 8.78 -0.18
C GLN A 90 21.90 9.16 0.40
N ASN A 91 22.04 10.33 1.07
CA ASN A 91 23.26 10.72 1.79
C ASN A 91 23.39 10.07 3.19
N THR A 92 22.42 9.28 3.63
CA THR A 92 22.51 8.58 4.92
C THR A 92 23.56 7.47 4.85
N ALA A 93 24.45 7.42 5.84
CA ALA A 93 25.48 6.37 5.89
C ALA A 93 24.86 4.97 5.82
N GLY A 94 25.37 4.14 4.91
CA GLY A 94 24.86 2.78 4.66
C GLY A 94 23.76 2.70 3.61
N VAL A 95 23.31 3.82 3.03
CA VAL A 95 22.41 3.88 1.87
C VAL A 95 23.26 4.04 0.62
N PRO A 96 23.07 3.21 -0.42
CA PRO A 96 23.75 3.37 -1.70
C PRO A 96 23.28 4.63 -2.46
N GLY A 97 24.13 5.18 -3.30
CA GLY A 97 23.83 6.37 -4.10
C GLY A 97 24.32 7.66 -3.44
N THR A 98 23.91 8.76 -3.98
CA THR A 98 24.16 10.12 -3.50
C THR A 98 22.97 10.96 -3.90
N ALA A 99 22.44 11.77 -2.99
CA ALA A 99 21.32 12.64 -3.29
C ALA A 99 21.67 13.63 -4.40
N GLU A 100 20.93 13.56 -5.50
CA GLU A 100 20.99 14.48 -6.64
C GLU A 100 19.69 15.28 -6.75
N ALA A 101 19.69 16.34 -7.54
CA ALA A 101 18.48 17.14 -7.67
C ALA A 101 17.42 16.35 -8.49
N TYR A 102 16.21 16.31 -7.95
CA TYR A 102 15.03 15.66 -8.54
C TYR A 102 15.01 14.13 -8.53
N ASP A 103 15.91 13.43 -7.81
CA ASP A 103 15.88 11.97 -7.66
C ASP A 103 14.58 11.47 -7.03
N ARG A 104 13.98 12.28 -6.16
CA ARG A 104 12.72 11.98 -5.43
C ARG A 104 12.77 10.70 -4.61
N PHE A 105 13.87 10.46 -3.88
CA PHE A 105 13.96 9.35 -2.93
C PHE A 105 12.75 9.35 -1.99
N GLY A 106 12.02 8.25 -1.94
CA GLY A 106 10.76 8.14 -1.21
C GLY A 106 9.52 8.40 -2.07
N ALA A 107 9.63 8.44 -3.40
CA ALA A 107 8.46 8.59 -4.27
C ALA A 107 7.46 7.46 -4.08
N ALA A 108 7.92 6.21 -4.04
CA ALA A 108 7.13 5.05 -3.64
C ALA A 108 7.83 4.29 -2.51
N THR A 109 7.05 3.65 -1.65
CA THR A 109 7.54 2.83 -0.54
C THR A 109 6.71 1.57 -0.38
N ALA A 110 7.35 0.47 0.01
CA ALA A 110 6.69 -0.78 0.38
C ALA A 110 7.42 -1.42 1.57
N THR A 111 6.75 -2.30 2.30
CA THR A 111 7.36 -2.99 3.46
C THR A 111 7.11 -4.48 3.41
N ALA A 112 8.15 -5.26 3.70
CA ALA A 112 8.08 -6.71 3.85
C ALA A 112 9.31 -7.20 4.64
N ASP A 113 9.24 -8.34 5.31
CA ASP A 113 10.42 -9.04 5.82
C ASP A 113 11.00 -9.89 4.68
N LEU A 114 11.85 -9.26 3.83
CA LEU A 114 12.35 -9.86 2.60
C LEU A 114 13.33 -10.98 2.83
N ASN A 115 14.16 -10.86 3.87
CA ASN A 115 15.20 -11.83 4.21
C ASN A 115 14.75 -12.82 5.30
N ARG A 116 13.52 -12.67 5.82
CA ARG A 116 12.90 -13.51 6.84
C ARG A 116 13.69 -13.59 8.13
N ASP A 117 14.24 -12.47 8.56
CA ASP A 117 14.97 -12.37 9.82
C ASP A 117 14.12 -11.87 11.00
N GLY A 118 12.84 -11.60 10.77
CA GLY A 118 11.86 -11.18 11.78
C GLY A 118 11.74 -9.65 11.94
N TYR A 119 12.44 -8.88 11.12
CA TYR A 119 12.32 -7.43 11.03
C TYR A 119 11.71 -7.06 9.69
N ALA A 120 10.79 -6.12 9.66
CA ALA A 120 10.34 -5.58 8.39
C ALA A 120 11.49 -4.82 7.71
N ASP A 121 11.62 -4.98 6.41
CA ASP A 121 12.51 -4.18 5.56
C ASP A 121 11.68 -3.10 4.87
N LEU A 122 12.29 -1.97 4.54
CA LEU A 122 11.67 -0.89 3.81
C LEU A 122 12.25 -0.81 2.40
N ILE A 123 11.40 -0.93 1.41
CA ILE A 123 11.72 -0.73 0.01
C ILE A 123 11.36 0.71 -0.35
N VAL A 124 12.30 1.45 -0.92
CA VAL A 124 12.16 2.87 -1.27
C VAL A 124 12.61 3.08 -2.70
N SER A 125 11.85 3.84 -3.48
CA SER A 125 12.23 4.21 -4.83
C SER A 125 12.79 5.63 -4.94
N SER A 126 13.60 5.80 -5.98
CA SER A 126 14.04 7.08 -6.56
C SER A 126 13.81 6.97 -8.07
N PRO A 127 12.60 7.22 -8.58
CA PRO A 127 12.29 6.91 -9.97
C PRO A 127 13.02 7.80 -10.99
N TYR A 128 13.54 8.94 -10.57
CA TYR A 128 14.29 9.85 -11.43
C TYR A 128 15.81 9.79 -11.21
N GLU A 129 16.30 8.79 -10.46
CA GLU A 129 17.72 8.54 -10.28
C GLU A 129 18.41 8.23 -11.61
N GLY A 130 19.49 8.95 -11.91
CA GLY A 130 20.38 8.63 -13.01
C GLY A 130 21.29 7.43 -12.67
N THR A 131 21.28 6.38 -13.50
CA THR A 131 22.10 5.17 -13.28
C THR A 131 22.98 4.87 -14.50
N ALA A 132 23.76 3.79 -14.44
CA ALA A 132 24.53 3.34 -15.58
C ALA A 132 23.65 2.93 -16.79
N GLN A 133 22.36 2.67 -16.56
CA GLN A 133 21.38 2.30 -17.58
C GLN A 133 20.75 3.51 -18.28
N GLY A 134 20.87 4.72 -17.74
CA GLY A 134 20.36 5.94 -18.39
C GLY A 134 20.08 7.07 -17.41
N THR A 135 19.70 8.23 -17.97
CA THR A 135 19.14 9.35 -17.22
C THR A 135 17.72 8.99 -16.83
N ASP A 136 17.30 9.34 -15.61
CA ASP A 136 15.98 9.02 -15.06
C ASP A 136 15.63 7.51 -15.17
N ALA A 137 16.65 6.63 -15.16
CA ALA A 137 16.47 5.20 -15.24
C ALA A 137 15.75 4.63 -14.01
N GLY A 138 15.93 5.31 -12.87
CA GLY A 138 15.32 4.95 -11.60
C GLY A 138 16.12 3.96 -10.78
N ALA A 139 15.92 4.00 -9.48
CA ALA A 139 16.54 3.09 -8.51
C ALA A 139 15.54 2.63 -7.45
N VAL A 140 15.68 1.38 -7.02
CA VAL A 140 14.92 0.80 -5.91
C VAL A 140 15.90 0.31 -4.85
N THR A 141 15.77 0.87 -3.65
CA THR A 141 16.66 0.61 -2.52
C THR A 141 15.92 -0.17 -1.44
N VAL A 142 16.48 -1.28 -0.99
CA VAL A 142 16.02 -2.02 0.20
C VAL A 142 16.82 -1.57 1.40
N LEU A 143 16.14 -0.97 2.37
CA LEU A 143 16.66 -0.60 3.69
C LEU A 143 16.34 -1.76 4.65
N TRP A 144 17.36 -2.40 5.19
CA TRP A 144 17.22 -3.61 5.98
C TRP A 144 16.88 -3.32 7.45
N GLY A 145 15.79 -3.93 7.93
CA GLY A 145 15.37 -3.89 9.32
C GLY A 145 16.37 -4.59 10.24
N SER A 146 16.44 -4.20 11.51
CA SER A 146 17.28 -4.82 12.53
C SER A 146 16.89 -4.31 13.92
N SER A 147 17.38 -4.91 15.00
CA SER A 147 17.16 -4.41 16.37
C SER A 147 17.60 -2.96 16.60
N ALA A 148 18.36 -2.37 15.68
CA ALA A 148 18.74 -0.94 15.67
C ALA A 148 17.91 -0.12 14.66
N GLY A 149 16.85 -0.70 14.11
CA GLY A 149 16.05 -0.16 13.01
C GLY A 149 16.78 -0.27 11.67
N LEU A 150 16.43 0.61 10.73
CA LEU A 150 16.97 0.64 9.37
C LEU A 150 18.38 1.27 9.35
N THR A 151 19.43 0.47 9.22
CA THR A 151 20.83 0.95 9.33
C THR A 151 21.70 0.66 8.11
N THR A 152 21.32 -0.28 7.28
CA THR A 152 22.05 -0.68 6.07
C THR A 152 21.07 -0.82 4.91
N ALA A 153 21.55 -0.63 3.69
CA ALA A 153 20.72 -0.76 2.50
C ALA A 153 21.48 -1.39 1.32
N THR A 154 20.74 -1.90 0.36
CA THR A 154 21.25 -2.39 -0.93
C THR A 154 20.25 -2.04 -2.03
N ASN A 155 20.75 -1.75 -3.24
CA ASN A 155 19.87 -1.53 -4.38
C ASN A 155 19.49 -2.86 -5.02
N LEU A 156 18.25 -2.97 -5.50
CA LEU A 156 17.88 -3.93 -6.52
C LEU A 156 18.45 -3.46 -7.86
N PRO A 157 18.83 -4.36 -8.76
CA PRO A 157 19.40 -3.95 -10.03
C PRO A 157 18.35 -3.23 -10.89
N THR A 158 18.69 -2.05 -11.38
CA THR A 158 17.92 -1.35 -12.40
C THR A 158 17.92 -2.19 -13.68
N PRO A 159 16.77 -2.40 -14.34
CA PRO A 159 16.69 -3.19 -15.56
C PRO A 159 17.62 -2.68 -16.66
N GLU A 160 18.06 -3.57 -17.58
CA GLU A 160 18.76 -3.20 -18.79
C GLU A 160 17.76 -2.77 -19.89
N GLY A 161 18.23 -2.06 -20.92
CA GLY A 161 17.43 -1.74 -22.10
C GLY A 161 16.71 -0.39 -22.03
N ASP A 162 17.35 0.62 -21.44
CA ASP A 162 16.85 1.99 -21.34
C ASP A 162 15.57 2.09 -20.48
N PRO A 163 15.62 1.63 -19.21
CA PRO A 163 14.51 1.77 -18.31
C PRO A 163 14.22 3.25 -18.05
N LEU A 164 12.94 3.61 -17.91
CA LEU A 164 12.52 4.93 -17.48
C LEU A 164 11.68 4.80 -16.22
N TYR A 165 12.04 5.60 -15.22
CA TYR A 165 11.31 5.74 -13.96
C TYR A 165 11.09 4.42 -13.22
N PHE A 166 12.08 3.50 -13.23
CA PHE A 166 12.00 2.26 -12.47
C PHE A 166 11.75 2.54 -10.98
N GLY A 167 10.69 1.99 -10.45
CA GLY A 167 10.20 2.25 -9.09
C GLY A 167 9.15 3.35 -9.01
N LEU A 168 8.41 3.67 -10.10
CA LEU A 168 7.25 4.57 -10.02
C LEU A 168 6.27 4.11 -8.96
N ASP A 169 6.03 2.82 -8.87
CA ASP A 169 5.21 2.18 -7.84
C ASP A 169 5.88 0.89 -7.35
N LEU A 170 5.56 0.48 -6.13
CA LEU A 170 6.19 -0.66 -5.46
C LEU A 170 5.14 -1.52 -4.74
N ALA A 171 5.18 -2.81 -4.95
CA ALA A 171 4.50 -3.78 -4.09
C ALA A 171 5.49 -4.78 -3.52
N ALA A 172 5.30 -5.20 -2.29
CA ALA A 172 6.15 -6.21 -1.66
C ALA A 172 5.36 -7.11 -0.72
N VAL A 173 5.78 -8.35 -0.61
CA VAL A 173 5.16 -9.33 0.28
C VAL A 173 6.20 -10.22 0.93
N SER A 174 6.05 -10.43 2.25
CA SER A 174 6.66 -11.52 2.97
C SER A 174 5.60 -12.57 3.23
N ALA A 175 5.42 -13.48 2.30
CA ALA A 175 4.43 -14.52 2.44
C ALA A 175 4.87 -15.56 3.48
N GLY A 176 3.88 -16.26 4.06
CA GLY A 176 4.08 -17.26 5.11
C GLY A 176 4.97 -18.44 4.75
N PRO A 177 5.06 -19.48 5.58
CA PRO A 177 5.91 -20.63 5.32
C PRO A 177 5.61 -21.28 3.96
N GLY A 178 6.62 -21.39 3.10
CA GLY A 178 6.49 -22.03 1.78
C GLY A 178 6.29 -21.06 0.61
N VAL A 179 5.89 -19.83 0.84
CA VAL A 179 5.73 -18.81 -0.20
C VAL A 179 7.01 -17.97 -0.30
N LYS A 180 7.38 -17.58 -1.50
CA LYS A 180 8.55 -16.72 -1.73
C LYS A 180 8.22 -15.28 -1.33
N THR A 181 9.20 -14.59 -0.77
CA THR A 181 9.14 -13.13 -0.65
C THR A 181 9.29 -12.52 -2.04
N GLU A 182 8.54 -11.48 -2.32
CA GLU A 182 8.53 -10.83 -3.63
C GLU A 182 8.54 -9.32 -3.51
N VAL A 183 9.18 -8.68 -4.49
CA VAL A 183 9.09 -7.24 -4.75
C VAL A 183 8.70 -7.07 -6.21
N LEU A 184 7.66 -6.29 -6.45
CA LEU A 184 7.24 -5.86 -7.77
C LEU A 184 7.46 -4.35 -7.86
N ALA A 185 8.22 -3.92 -8.85
CA ALA A 185 8.55 -2.52 -9.07
C ALA A 185 8.07 -2.09 -10.46
N GLY A 186 7.17 -1.13 -10.49
CA GLY A 186 6.62 -0.53 -11.70
C GLY A 186 7.59 0.47 -12.33
N GLY A 187 7.38 0.75 -13.61
CA GLY A 187 8.12 1.75 -14.37
C GLY A 187 7.50 1.97 -15.73
N TRP A 188 7.96 3.01 -16.45
CA TRP A 188 7.34 3.33 -17.75
C TRP A 188 7.49 2.22 -18.80
N HIS A 189 8.52 1.39 -18.72
CA HIS A 189 8.72 0.29 -19.67
C HIS A 189 8.30 -1.08 -19.11
N GLY A 190 7.44 -1.10 -18.11
CA GLY A 190 6.87 -2.30 -17.49
C GLY A 190 7.28 -2.50 -16.05
N ALA A 191 6.72 -3.53 -15.42
CA ALA A 191 7.04 -3.90 -14.06
C ALA A 191 8.09 -5.01 -14.00
N VAL A 192 8.97 -4.93 -13.02
CA VAL A 192 9.99 -5.96 -12.74
C VAL A 192 9.65 -6.66 -11.45
N ARG A 193 9.56 -7.98 -11.50
CA ARG A 193 9.39 -8.84 -10.33
C ARG A 193 10.72 -9.40 -9.86
N PHE A 194 11.03 -9.22 -8.59
CA PHE A 194 12.14 -9.86 -7.90
C PHE A 194 11.58 -10.89 -6.91
N THR A 195 12.11 -12.10 -6.94
CA THR A 195 11.70 -13.16 -6.00
C THR A 195 12.82 -13.52 -5.06
N GLY A 196 12.50 -13.81 -3.79
CA GLY A 196 13.47 -14.27 -2.81
C GLY A 196 14.12 -15.63 -3.13
N PRO A 197 15.13 -16.03 -2.34
CA PRO A 197 15.53 -15.41 -1.08
C PRO A 197 16.36 -14.14 -1.26
N PHE A 198 16.01 -13.10 -0.53
CA PHE A 198 16.76 -11.84 -0.48
C PHE A 198 17.82 -11.88 0.61
N SER A 199 18.88 -11.07 0.46
CA SER A 199 19.91 -10.93 1.48
C SER A 199 20.42 -9.50 1.62
N ARG A 200 20.96 -9.18 2.79
CA ARG A 200 21.58 -7.88 3.09
C ARG A 200 22.81 -7.56 2.21
N THR A 201 23.32 -8.53 1.46
CA THR A 201 24.42 -8.35 0.51
C THR A 201 23.95 -8.03 -0.91
N GLY A 202 22.63 -7.87 -1.12
CA GLY A 202 22.04 -7.53 -2.41
C GLY A 202 21.74 -8.75 -3.30
N SER A 203 21.90 -9.99 -2.81
CA SER A 203 21.45 -11.16 -3.57
C SER A 203 19.95 -11.36 -3.44
N PHE A 204 19.34 -11.87 -4.51
CA PHE A 204 17.95 -12.28 -4.60
C PHE A 204 17.86 -13.55 -5.45
N GLY A 205 16.68 -14.19 -5.48
CA GLY A 205 16.53 -15.49 -6.16
C GLY A 205 16.46 -15.37 -7.67
N ASN A 206 15.51 -14.62 -8.19
CA ASN A 206 15.27 -14.47 -9.62
C ASN A 206 14.59 -13.13 -9.94
N THR A 207 14.77 -12.67 -11.19
CA THR A 207 13.99 -11.56 -11.78
C THR A 207 13.15 -12.08 -12.93
N ALA A 208 11.97 -11.53 -13.11
CA ALA A 208 11.14 -11.70 -14.27
C ALA A 208 10.62 -10.34 -14.73
N MET A 209 10.79 -10.08 -16.04
CA MET A 209 10.13 -8.97 -16.75
C MET A 209 9.17 -9.62 -17.74
N PRO A 210 7.91 -9.20 -17.82
CA PRO A 210 7.04 -9.60 -18.91
C PRO A 210 7.62 -9.12 -20.24
N ALA A 211 7.84 -10.02 -21.20
CA ALA A 211 8.63 -9.77 -22.40
C ALA A 211 8.06 -8.74 -23.39
N ASP A 212 6.77 -8.35 -23.24
CA ASP A 212 6.07 -7.51 -24.22
C ASP A 212 5.17 -6.41 -23.60
N MET A 213 5.36 -6.12 -22.30
CA MET A 213 4.55 -5.12 -21.61
C MET A 213 5.33 -3.81 -21.48
N SER A 214 5.18 -2.94 -22.46
CA SER A 214 5.44 -1.52 -22.28
C SER A 214 4.33 -0.97 -21.38
N TRP A 215 4.69 -0.42 -20.19
CA TRP A 215 3.82 0.26 -19.24
C TRP A 215 3.37 -0.63 -18.07
N GLY A 216 3.71 -0.22 -16.88
CA GLY A 216 3.30 -0.83 -15.61
C GLY A 216 3.55 0.18 -14.49
N GLU A 217 2.74 1.26 -14.48
CA GLU A 217 3.00 2.40 -13.61
C GLU A 217 2.43 2.18 -12.22
N SER A 218 1.29 1.49 -12.08
CA SER A 218 0.81 1.00 -10.78
C SER A 218 0.90 -0.51 -10.72
N VAL A 219 1.31 -1.03 -9.58
CA VAL A 219 1.51 -2.46 -9.35
C VAL A 219 0.92 -2.91 -8.02
N ALA A 220 0.38 -4.14 -8.00
CA ALA A 220 -0.08 -4.79 -6.77
C ALA A 220 0.21 -6.29 -6.78
N LEU A 221 0.16 -6.90 -5.60
CA LEU A 221 0.30 -8.34 -5.38
C LEU A 221 -0.90 -8.87 -4.61
N GLY A 222 -1.47 -10.00 -5.04
CA GLY A 222 -2.59 -10.66 -4.35
C GLY A 222 -2.69 -12.12 -4.77
N ASP A 223 -3.11 -12.98 -3.87
CA ASP A 223 -3.41 -14.40 -4.20
C ASP A 223 -4.89 -14.49 -4.59
N PHE A 224 -5.18 -14.22 -5.89
CA PHE A 224 -6.56 -14.19 -6.39
C PHE A 224 -7.16 -15.57 -6.61
N ASN A 225 -6.34 -16.62 -6.60
CA ASN A 225 -6.79 -18.00 -6.84
C ASN A 225 -6.66 -18.92 -5.62
N GLY A 226 -6.07 -18.43 -4.53
CA GLY A 226 -5.91 -19.16 -3.27
C GLY A 226 -4.88 -20.30 -3.34
N ASP A 227 -3.93 -20.25 -4.30
CA ASP A 227 -2.92 -21.31 -4.46
C ASP A 227 -1.67 -21.10 -3.57
N GLY A 228 -1.63 -19.98 -2.84
CA GLY A 228 -0.54 -19.59 -1.95
C GLY A 228 0.61 -18.90 -2.68
N THR A 229 0.51 -18.66 -3.99
CA THR A 229 1.45 -17.84 -4.76
C THR A 229 0.82 -16.46 -5.01
N GLN A 230 1.64 -15.41 -5.04
CA GLN A 230 1.12 -14.08 -5.35
C GLN A 230 0.92 -13.93 -6.86
N ASP A 231 -0.26 -13.52 -7.23
CA ASP A 231 -0.58 -13.01 -8.56
C ASP A 231 -0.13 -11.55 -8.66
N HIS A 232 0.19 -11.11 -9.88
CA HIS A 232 0.72 -9.77 -10.14
C HIS A 232 -0.30 -8.92 -10.88
N VAL A 233 -0.42 -7.67 -10.47
CA VAL A 233 -1.23 -6.67 -11.16
C VAL A 233 -0.31 -5.60 -11.73
N ASN A 234 -0.49 -5.29 -13.01
CA ASN A 234 0.12 -4.14 -13.68
C ASN A 234 -1.00 -3.27 -14.24
N VAL A 235 -0.98 -2.00 -13.92
CA VAL A 235 -1.88 -1.00 -14.49
C VAL A 235 -1.06 -0.03 -15.32
N THR A 236 -1.47 0.20 -16.56
CA THR A 236 -0.75 1.11 -17.45
C THR A 236 -1.12 2.57 -17.19
N SER A 237 -0.37 3.51 -17.78
CA SER A 237 -0.75 4.93 -17.83
C SER A 237 -2.07 5.14 -18.57
N ARG A 238 -2.54 6.38 -18.49
CA ARG A 238 -3.72 6.84 -19.24
C ARG A 238 -3.57 6.53 -20.71
N ASN A 239 -4.51 5.76 -21.25
CA ASN A 239 -4.55 5.44 -22.66
C ASN A 239 -5.56 6.38 -23.35
N GLY A 240 -5.11 7.11 -24.36
CA GLY A 240 -5.83 8.21 -24.99
C GLY A 240 -7.31 7.93 -25.30
N GLY A 241 -8.19 8.65 -24.61
CA GLY A 241 -9.63 8.55 -24.70
C GLY A 241 -10.31 7.67 -23.65
N LEU A 242 -9.56 6.87 -22.88
CA LEU A 242 -10.05 6.19 -21.69
C LEU A 242 -9.90 7.11 -20.47
N SER A 243 -10.66 6.85 -19.40
CA SER A 243 -10.46 7.52 -18.11
C SER A 243 -9.16 7.08 -17.40
N GLY A 244 -8.69 5.86 -17.66
CA GLY A 244 -7.46 5.29 -17.10
C GLY A 244 -6.69 4.43 -18.08
N GLY A 245 -5.78 3.62 -17.56
CA GLY A 245 -5.01 2.62 -18.30
C GLY A 245 -5.62 1.23 -18.29
N GLU A 246 -5.02 0.32 -19.02
CA GLU A 246 -5.41 -1.10 -19.04
C GLU A 246 -4.93 -1.79 -17.76
N VAL A 247 -5.72 -2.74 -17.27
CA VAL A 247 -5.43 -3.53 -16.06
C VAL A 247 -5.08 -4.96 -16.44
N PHE A 248 -3.91 -5.42 -16.06
CA PHE A 248 -3.40 -6.76 -16.34
C PHE A 248 -3.21 -7.55 -15.06
N VAL A 249 -3.62 -8.82 -15.07
CA VAL A 249 -3.36 -9.78 -13.99
C VAL A 249 -2.49 -10.90 -14.55
N ASN A 250 -1.34 -11.19 -13.93
CA ASN A 250 -0.34 -12.16 -14.39
C ASN A 250 0.03 -12.01 -15.88
N PRO A 251 0.50 -10.82 -16.30
CA PRO A 251 0.76 -10.54 -17.70
C PRO A 251 1.74 -11.53 -18.36
N GLU A 252 2.66 -12.13 -17.58
CA GLU A 252 3.62 -13.12 -18.05
C GLU A 252 2.98 -14.43 -18.55
N ASN A 253 1.73 -14.70 -18.19
CA ASN A 253 1.01 -15.90 -18.59
C ASN A 253 0.26 -15.73 -19.93
N TYR A 254 0.25 -14.52 -20.51
CA TYR A 254 -0.46 -14.29 -21.76
C TYR A 254 0.38 -14.63 -22.99
N VAL A 255 -0.24 -15.36 -23.91
CA VAL A 255 0.31 -15.55 -25.24
C VAL A 255 -0.11 -14.38 -26.10
N HIS A 256 0.86 -13.59 -26.58
CA HIS A 256 0.59 -12.46 -27.46
C HIS A 256 -0.22 -12.88 -28.70
N THR A 257 -1.43 -12.40 -28.80
CA THR A 257 -2.27 -12.56 -29.98
C THR A 257 -2.46 -11.17 -30.61
N PRO A 258 -1.97 -10.94 -31.85
CA PRO A 258 -2.09 -9.62 -32.47
C PRO A 258 -3.54 -9.11 -32.50
N GLY A 259 -3.77 -7.91 -31.97
CA GLY A 259 -5.08 -7.24 -31.95
C GLY A 259 -6.02 -7.70 -30.82
N VAL A 260 -5.53 -8.48 -29.87
CA VAL A 260 -6.27 -8.85 -28.65
C VAL A 260 -5.47 -8.35 -27.43
N SER A 261 -6.04 -7.41 -26.66
CA SER A 261 -5.47 -7.05 -25.37
C SER A 261 -5.68 -8.18 -24.37
N PRO A 262 -4.63 -8.62 -23.66
CA PRO A 262 -4.76 -9.61 -22.59
C PRO A 262 -5.24 -9.00 -21.27
N GLY A 263 -5.44 -7.68 -21.19
CA GLY A 263 -5.96 -7.00 -20.00
C GLY A 263 -7.41 -7.33 -19.68
N LEU A 264 -7.87 -6.95 -18.50
CA LEU A 264 -9.26 -7.05 -18.09
C LEU A 264 -10.13 -6.25 -19.07
N GLN A 265 -11.13 -6.91 -19.67
CA GLN A 265 -11.90 -6.33 -20.79
C GLN A 265 -12.99 -5.35 -20.35
N LYS A 266 -13.29 -5.31 -19.04
CA LYS A 266 -14.38 -4.49 -18.49
C LYS A 266 -13.85 -3.64 -17.35
N GLY A 267 -13.42 -2.45 -17.68
CA GLY A 267 -12.91 -1.47 -16.75
C GLY A 267 -11.47 -1.10 -17.05
N ASN A 268 -11.10 0.05 -16.57
CA ASN A 268 -9.78 0.65 -16.67
C ASN A 268 -9.49 1.42 -15.36
N GLY A 269 -8.27 1.85 -15.15
CA GLY A 269 -7.93 2.63 -13.97
C GLY A 269 -6.47 3.01 -13.93
N LEU A 270 -6.03 3.55 -12.79
CA LEU A 270 -4.68 4.06 -12.61
C LEU A 270 -3.99 3.53 -11.37
N ILE A 271 -4.74 3.17 -10.32
CA ILE A 271 -4.18 2.85 -9.01
C ILE A 271 -4.74 1.51 -8.56
N SER A 272 -3.89 0.58 -8.13
CA SER A 272 -4.29 -0.77 -7.74
C SER A 272 -3.98 -1.09 -6.28
N ALA A 273 -4.86 -1.86 -5.65
CA ALA A 273 -4.70 -2.41 -4.30
C ALA A 273 -5.40 -3.77 -4.21
N THR A 274 -5.07 -4.58 -3.21
CA THR A 274 -5.62 -5.94 -3.07
C THR A 274 -5.98 -6.27 -1.63
N GLY A 275 -6.99 -7.13 -1.44
CA GLY A 275 -7.36 -7.69 -0.14
C GLY A 275 -8.64 -8.51 -0.23
N ASP A 276 -8.92 -9.36 0.75
CA ASP A 276 -10.14 -10.16 0.81
C ASP A 276 -11.30 -9.32 1.39
N LEU A 277 -12.10 -8.72 0.51
CA LEU A 277 -13.20 -7.83 0.87
C LEU A 277 -14.48 -8.55 1.28
N ASN A 278 -14.62 -9.82 0.86
CA ASN A 278 -15.84 -10.59 1.05
C ASN A 278 -15.67 -11.77 2.03
N GLY A 279 -14.45 -12.08 2.44
CA GLY A 279 -14.10 -13.13 3.39
C GLY A 279 -14.23 -14.53 2.82
N ASP A 280 -14.02 -14.70 1.52
CA ASP A 280 -14.06 -16.02 0.87
C ASP A 280 -12.69 -16.70 0.80
N GLY A 281 -11.62 -15.98 1.21
CA GLY A 281 -10.25 -16.48 1.30
C GLY A 281 -9.43 -16.27 0.05
N PHE A 282 -9.97 -15.61 -0.97
CA PHE A 282 -9.24 -15.13 -2.15
C PHE A 282 -9.00 -13.63 -2.02
N ALA A 283 -7.86 -13.16 -2.48
CA ALA A 283 -7.68 -11.71 -2.60
C ALA A 283 -8.60 -11.15 -3.70
N ASP A 284 -9.14 -9.96 -3.48
CA ASP A 284 -9.89 -9.20 -4.47
C ASP A 284 -9.01 -8.08 -5.01
N LEU A 285 -9.21 -7.70 -6.27
CA LEU A 285 -8.53 -6.59 -6.90
C LEU A 285 -9.39 -5.33 -6.82
N VAL A 286 -8.82 -4.27 -6.29
CA VAL A 286 -9.41 -2.94 -6.20
C VAL A 286 -8.62 -1.99 -7.09
N VAL A 287 -9.30 -1.32 -8.02
CA VAL A 287 -8.67 -0.37 -8.95
C VAL A 287 -9.37 0.97 -8.88
N GLY A 288 -8.61 2.02 -8.64
CA GLY A 288 -9.04 3.41 -8.72
C GLY A 288 -8.96 3.92 -10.15
N ASP A 289 -10.06 4.50 -10.63
CA ASP A 289 -10.18 5.19 -11.90
C ASP A 289 -10.67 6.62 -11.59
N PRO A 290 -9.73 7.49 -11.16
CA PRO A 290 -10.07 8.81 -10.62
C PRO A 290 -10.48 9.83 -11.69
N ASP A 291 -10.16 9.57 -12.94
CA ASP A 291 -10.41 10.49 -14.03
C ASP A 291 -11.78 10.26 -14.67
N GLU A 292 -12.25 11.27 -15.36
CA GLU A 292 -13.44 11.19 -16.18
C GLU A 292 -13.06 10.94 -17.64
N PRO A 293 -13.85 10.14 -18.38
CA PRO A 293 -13.60 9.98 -19.81
C PRO A 293 -13.84 11.30 -20.55
N GLU A 294 -12.87 11.74 -21.35
CA GLU A 294 -13.00 12.94 -22.17
C GLU A 294 -14.00 12.78 -23.33
N VAL A 295 -14.26 11.54 -23.72
CA VAL A 295 -15.09 11.18 -24.87
C VAL A 295 -16.41 10.57 -24.41
N VAL A 296 -17.53 11.09 -24.92
CA VAL A 296 -18.86 10.56 -24.63
C VAL A 296 -18.99 9.10 -25.10
N GLY A 297 -19.44 8.24 -24.23
CA GLY A 297 -19.63 6.80 -24.50
C GLY A 297 -18.42 5.93 -24.20
N VAL A 298 -17.34 6.50 -23.71
CA VAL A 298 -16.22 5.76 -23.11
C VAL A 298 -16.60 5.38 -21.68
N ASP A 299 -16.16 4.20 -21.24
CA ASP A 299 -16.39 3.70 -19.89
C ASP A 299 -15.64 4.57 -18.86
N GLY A 300 -16.30 4.95 -17.78
CA GLY A 300 -15.79 5.80 -16.72
C GLY A 300 -16.94 6.38 -15.88
N ALA A 301 -16.63 7.23 -14.92
CA ALA A 301 -17.63 7.84 -14.05
C ALA A 301 -17.33 9.32 -13.77
N LEU A 302 -18.38 10.12 -13.61
CA LEU A 302 -18.27 11.50 -13.14
C LEU A 302 -17.60 11.53 -11.77
N GLY A 303 -16.55 12.33 -11.64
CA GLY A 303 -15.81 12.49 -10.39
C GLY A 303 -14.90 11.33 -10.02
N GLY A 304 -14.76 10.34 -10.91
CA GLY A 304 -13.97 9.13 -10.66
C GLY A 304 -14.77 7.98 -10.04
N ARG A 305 -14.13 6.82 -9.96
CA ARG A 305 -14.71 5.57 -9.45
C ARG A 305 -13.67 4.62 -8.87
N VAL A 306 -14.14 3.63 -8.14
CA VAL A 306 -13.38 2.43 -7.73
C VAL A 306 -14.05 1.21 -8.35
N LEU A 307 -13.25 0.33 -8.91
CA LEU A 307 -13.66 -0.94 -9.51
C LEU A 307 -13.14 -2.10 -8.67
N VAL A 308 -13.99 -3.09 -8.39
CA VAL A 308 -13.65 -4.27 -7.60
C VAL A 308 -13.91 -5.54 -8.40
N TRP A 309 -12.87 -6.33 -8.64
CA TRP A 309 -12.96 -7.69 -9.18
C TRP A 309 -12.71 -8.68 -8.05
N TYR A 310 -13.68 -9.56 -7.82
CA TYR A 310 -13.53 -10.60 -6.80
C TYR A 310 -12.66 -11.75 -7.31
N GLY A 311 -11.76 -12.20 -6.46
CA GLY A 311 -10.98 -13.42 -6.66
C GLY A 311 -11.86 -14.67 -6.64
N SER A 312 -11.32 -15.79 -7.08
CA SER A 312 -11.99 -17.08 -7.06
C SER A 312 -10.98 -18.21 -7.23
N ALA A 313 -11.36 -19.47 -6.97
CA ALA A 313 -10.49 -20.63 -7.21
C ALA A 313 -9.91 -20.73 -8.65
N LEU A 314 -10.38 -19.92 -9.58
CA LEU A 314 -9.85 -19.81 -10.94
C LEU A 314 -9.13 -18.47 -11.20
N GLY A 315 -8.92 -17.69 -10.16
CA GLY A 315 -8.43 -16.33 -10.27
C GLY A 315 -9.49 -15.34 -10.75
N ILE A 316 -9.07 -14.24 -11.36
CA ILE A 316 -9.93 -13.22 -11.97
C ILE A 316 -10.01 -13.46 -13.47
N ALA A 317 -11.23 -13.73 -13.98
CA ALA A 317 -11.42 -13.94 -15.41
C ALA A 317 -11.28 -12.62 -16.19
N VAL A 318 -10.65 -12.66 -17.37
CA VAL A 318 -10.40 -11.46 -18.21
C VAL A 318 -11.68 -10.73 -18.65
N ASP A 319 -12.81 -11.43 -18.71
CA ASP A 319 -14.12 -10.89 -19.07
C ASP A 319 -15.03 -10.63 -17.85
N ALA A 320 -14.49 -10.79 -16.62
CA ALA A 320 -15.23 -10.52 -15.40
C ALA A 320 -15.65 -9.05 -15.33
N ALA A 321 -16.91 -8.80 -14.96
CA ALA A 321 -17.39 -7.45 -14.74
C ALA A 321 -17.10 -7.03 -13.30
N PRO A 322 -16.47 -5.86 -13.06
CA PRO A 322 -16.23 -5.38 -11.71
C PRO A 322 -17.50 -4.84 -11.06
N VAL A 323 -17.48 -4.78 -9.74
CA VAL A 323 -18.41 -3.93 -8.98
C VAL A 323 -17.87 -2.51 -9.00
N GLN A 324 -18.71 -1.57 -9.42
CA GLN A 324 -18.35 -0.16 -9.44
C GLN A 324 -18.85 0.57 -8.20
N ILE A 325 -17.99 1.40 -7.61
CA ILE A 325 -18.28 2.27 -6.47
C ILE A 325 -17.94 3.71 -6.89
N THR A 326 -18.88 4.64 -6.66
CA THR A 326 -18.71 6.08 -6.84
C THR A 326 -19.26 6.81 -5.62
N GLN A 327 -19.07 8.10 -5.51
CA GLN A 327 -19.73 8.89 -4.47
C GLN A 327 -21.27 8.91 -4.60
N ASN A 328 -21.82 8.57 -5.78
CA ASN A 328 -23.26 8.37 -5.96
C ASN A 328 -23.74 6.94 -5.61
N THR A 329 -22.85 6.04 -5.24
CA THR A 329 -23.24 4.69 -4.79
C THR A 329 -24.00 4.77 -3.47
N ALA A 330 -25.10 4.04 -3.37
CA ALA A 330 -25.97 4.07 -2.18
C ALA A 330 -25.17 3.73 -0.90
N GLY A 331 -25.20 4.65 0.06
CA GLY A 331 -24.50 4.53 1.34
C GLY A 331 -23.12 5.16 1.37
N VAL A 332 -22.53 5.54 0.23
CA VAL A 332 -21.29 6.31 0.16
C VAL A 332 -21.60 7.79 0.42
N PRO A 333 -20.86 8.45 1.33
CA PRO A 333 -21.03 9.89 1.58
C PRO A 333 -20.54 10.74 0.41
N GLY A 334 -21.17 11.89 0.20
CA GLY A 334 -20.84 12.84 -0.86
C GLY A 334 -21.77 12.72 -2.07
N ALA A 335 -21.36 13.29 -3.17
CA ALA A 335 -22.00 13.18 -4.46
C ALA A 335 -20.89 13.30 -5.52
N SER A 336 -20.96 12.52 -6.59
CA SER A 336 -19.96 12.63 -7.67
C SER A 336 -20.08 13.98 -8.37
N GLU A 337 -19.05 14.78 -8.26
CA GLU A 337 -18.88 16.05 -8.94
C GLU A 337 -17.73 15.96 -9.94
N LYS A 338 -17.64 16.90 -10.82
CA LYS A 338 -16.59 16.89 -11.83
C LYS A 338 -15.22 17.18 -11.19
N PHE A 339 -14.25 16.33 -11.50
CA PHE A 339 -12.88 16.43 -11.02
C PHE A 339 -12.64 16.10 -9.54
N ASP A 340 -13.54 15.42 -8.82
CA ASP A 340 -13.30 15.02 -7.41
C ASP A 340 -12.12 14.05 -7.28
N ALA A 341 -11.82 13.31 -8.33
CA ALA A 341 -10.79 12.27 -8.38
C ALA A 341 -11.02 11.15 -7.33
N PHE A 342 -12.27 10.71 -7.15
CA PHE A 342 -12.61 9.57 -6.30
C PHE A 342 -11.93 8.29 -6.83
N GLY A 343 -11.08 7.69 -6.03
CA GLY A 343 -10.17 6.61 -6.43
C GLY A 343 -8.74 7.08 -6.70
N GLY A 344 -8.42 8.36 -6.42
CA GLY A 344 -7.10 8.96 -6.60
C GLY A 344 -6.02 8.46 -5.63
N ALA A 345 -6.44 7.77 -4.56
CA ALA A 345 -5.58 7.00 -3.67
C ALA A 345 -6.37 5.83 -3.10
N LEU A 346 -5.70 4.70 -2.89
CA LEU A 346 -6.31 3.47 -2.37
C LEU A 346 -5.45 2.84 -1.27
N ALA A 347 -6.11 2.33 -0.23
CA ALA A 347 -5.56 1.35 0.69
C ALA A 347 -6.63 0.31 1.02
N VAL A 348 -6.20 -0.92 1.29
CA VAL A 348 -7.09 -2.03 1.62
C VAL A 348 -6.58 -2.70 2.89
N ALA A 349 -7.40 -2.70 3.95
CA ALA A 349 -7.06 -3.28 5.25
C ALA A 349 -8.32 -3.55 6.08
N ASP A 350 -8.27 -4.52 6.98
CA ASP A 350 -9.33 -4.75 7.98
C ASP A 350 -9.25 -3.67 9.09
N LEU A 351 -10.02 -2.58 8.92
CA LEU A 351 -10.01 -1.42 9.80
C LEU A 351 -10.94 -1.58 10.99
N ASN A 352 -11.96 -2.42 10.86
CA ASN A 352 -13.03 -2.60 11.85
C ASN A 352 -12.91 -3.93 12.61
N ARG A 353 -11.97 -4.81 12.22
CA ARG A 353 -11.66 -6.11 12.81
C ARG A 353 -12.79 -7.13 12.67
N ASP A 354 -13.51 -7.10 11.59
CA ASP A 354 -14.56 -8.08 11.28
C ASP A 354 -14.04 -9.27 10.46
N GLY A 355 -12.75 -9.23 10.09
CA GLY A 355 -12.06 -10.23 9.30
C GLY A 355 -12.26 -10.06 7.80
N LEU A 356 -12.76 -8.90 7.37
CA LEU A 356 -12.87 -8.50 5.96
C LEU A 356 -11.99 -7.27 5.75
N ALA A 357 -11.39 -7.17 4.59
CA ALA A 357 -10.69 -5.96 4.23
C ALA A 357 -11.67 -4.84 3.86
N ASP A 358 -11.45 -3.63 4.36
CA ASP A 358 -12.16 -2.41 4.01
C ASP A 358 -11.36 -1.65 2.95
N ILE A 359 -12.04 -0.88 2.10
CA ILE A 359 -11.39 -0.02 1.11
C ILE A 359 -11.33 1.41 1.65
N VAL A 360 -10.15 2.01 1.66
CA VAL A 360 -9.95 3.44 1.88
C VAL A 360 -9.76 4.10 0.53
N VAL A 361 -10.57 5.09 0.23
CA VAL A 361 -10.58 5.79 -1.06
C VAL A 361 -10.29 7.28 -0.84
N GLY A 362 -9.25 7.78 -1.46
CA GLY A 362 -8.96 9.21 -1.55
C GLY A 362 -9.73 9.86 -2.71
N ALA A 363 -10.29 11.04 -2.45
CA ALA A 363 -10.82 11.97 -3.43
C ALA A 363 -10.15 13.34 -3.20
N PRO A 364 -8.88 13.52 -3.64
CA PRO A 364 -8.08 14.67 -3.25
C PRO A 364 -8.62 16.00 -3.79
N TYR A 365 -9.42 15.99 -4.85
CA TYR A 365 -9.97 17.22 -5.43
C TYR A 365 -11.40 17.51 -4.98
N GLU A 366 -11.96 16.70 -4.08
CA GLU A 366 -13.27 16.95 -3.47
C GLU A 366 -13.36 18.34 -2.86
N SER A 367 -14.45 19.02 -3.13
CA SER A 367 -14.73 20.34 -2.54
C SER A 367 -15.49 20.21 -1.24
N ILE A 368 -14.99 20.80 -0.15
CA ILE A 368 -15.66 20.78 1.15
C ILE A 368 -16.44 22.09 1.33
N GLY A 369 -17.74 22.02 1.09
CA GLY A 369 -18.62 23.20 1.11
C GLY A 369 -18.26 24.22 0.03
N LYS A 370 -17.52 25.29 0.37
CA LYS A 370 -17.07 26.32 -0.57
C LYS A 370 -15.54 26.29 -0.77
N VAL A 371 -14.86 25.38 -0.12
CA VAL A 371 -13.42 25.25 -0.20
C VAL A 371 -13.11 24.24 -1.31
N GLY A 372 -12.61 24.74 -2.43
CA GLY A 372 -12.32 23.92 -3.61
C GLY A 372 -11.09 23.05 -3.38
N ARG A 373 -11.16 21.81 -3.81
CA ARG A 373 -10.04 20.84 -3.80
C ARG A 373 -9.39 20.68 -2.42
N ALA A 374 -10.21 20.75 -1.36
CA ALA A 374 -9.75 20.51 0.01
C ALA A 374 -9.45 19.02 0.26
N GLY A 375 -10.18 18.16 -0.42
CA GLY A 375 -10.01 16.71 -0.39
C GLY A 375 -10.80 15.99 0.70
N GLN A 376 -11.08 14.71 0.43
CA GLN A 376 -11.82 13.81 1.30
C GLN A 376 -11.27 12.38 1.23
N VAL A 377 -11.41 11.64 2.32
CA VAL A 377 -11.17 10.20 2.36
C VAL A 377 -12.46 9.48 2.74
N THR A 378 -12.81 8.44 1.99
CA THR A 378 -13.97 7.60 2.24
C THR A 378 -13.53 6.19 2.62
N VAL A 379 -14.09 5.62 3.68
CA VAL A 379 -13.93 4.22 4.05
C VAL A 379 -15.18 3.45 3.62
N VAL A 380 -14.97 2.41 2.82
CA VAL A 380 -16.02 1.51 2.33
C VAL A 380 -15.81 0.14 2.98
N PRO A 381 -16.62 -0.25 3.96
CA PRO A 381 -16.47 -1.53 4.66
C PRO A 381 -16.63 -2.72 3.73
N GLY A 382 -15.74 -3.73 3.89
CA GLY A 382 -15.86 -5.04 3.26
C GLY A 382 -17.13 -5.77 3.70
N ARG A 383 -17.61 -6.72 2.89
CA ARG A 383 -18.90 -7.37 3.18
C ARG A 383 -19.00 -8.77 2.62
N ARG A 384 -19.38 -9.72 3.46
CA ARG A 384 -19.69 -11.11 3.02
C ARG A 384 -20.91 -11.18 2.12
N THR A 385 -21.85 -10.26 2.28
CA THR A 385 -23.11 -10.20 1.51
C THR A 385 -23.60 -8.78 1.39
N GLY A 386 -24.33 -8.49 0.33
CA GLY A 386 -24.89 -7.17 0.07
C GLY A 386 -23.97 -6.28 -0.77
N ALA A 387 -24.44 -5.07 -1.05
CA ALA A 387 -23.71 -4.14 -1.91
C ALA A 387 -22.58 -3.43 -1.14
N LEU A 388 -21.41 -3.29 -1.75
CA LEU A 388 -20.37 -2.37 -1.29
C LEU A 388 -20.92 -0.93 -1.28
N GLY A 389 -20.41 -0.12 -0.35
CA GLY A 389 -20.91 1.23 -0.07
C GLY A 389 -21.85 1.32 1.12
N THR A 390 -22.55 0.23 1.48
CA THR A 390 -23.40 0.22 2.67
C THR A 390 -22.56 0.41 3.93
N GLY A 391 -22.86 1.45 4.73
CA GLY A 391 -22.11 1.75 5.96
C GLY A 391 -20.80 2.50 5.70
N ALA A 392 -20.56 2.97 4.48
CA ALA A 392 -19.42 3.83 4.19
C ALA A 392 -19.50 5.15 4.97
N TYR A 393 -18.35 5.70 5.31
CA TYR A 393 -18.21 6.96 6.05
C TYR A 393 -16.97 7.71 5.53
N ALA A 394 -16.90 9.01 5.82
CA ALA A 394 -15.84 9.84 5.26
C ALA A 394 -15.21 10.77 6.32
N PHE A 395 -13.99 11.20 6.04
CA PHE A 395 -13.23 12.18 6.78
C PHE A 395 -12.70 13.26 5.84
N ASN A 396 -12.67 14.48 6.33
CA ASN A 396 -11.94 15.61 5.78
C ASN A 396 -11.37 16.44 6.93
N GLN A 397 -10.64 17.52 6.63
CA GLN A 397 -10.01 18.34 7.66
C GLN A 397 -11.03 19.10 8.54
N ASP A 398 -12.27 19.32 8.06
CA ASP A 398 -13.36 19.95 8.87
C ASP A 398 -14.10 18.93 9.74
N THR A 399 -13.77 17.64 9.65
CA THR A 399 -14.38 16.61 10.51
C THR A 399 -14.02 16.86 11.97
N ALA A 400 -15.03 16.99 12.83
CA ALA A 400 -14.81 17.30 14.25
C ALA A 400 -13.87 16.29 14.92
N GLY A 401 -12.74 16.77 15.42
CA GLY A 401 -11.68 15.95 16.02
C GLY A 401 -10.47 15.70 15.12
N VAL A 402 -10.55 16.02 13.84
CA VAL A 402 -9.40 16.10 12.93
C VAL A 402 -8.75 17.47 13.11
N PRO A 403 -7.43 17.56 13.39
CA PRO A 403 -6.74 18.83 13.52
C PRO A 403 -6.55 19.53 12.17
N GLY A 404 -6.49 20.84 12.16
CA GLY A 404 -6.41 21.67 10.95
C GLY A 404 -7.78 22.21 10.57
N GLY A 405 -7.98 22.49 9.32
CA GLY A 405 -9.23 22.93 8.69
C GLY A 405 -9.02 22.94 7.19
N SER A 406 -10.07 22.68 6.43
CA SER A 406 -10.01 22.63 4.97
C SER A 406 -9.61 23.96 4.37
N GLU A 407 -8.53 23.98 3.60
CA GLU A 407 -8.06 25.12 2.81
C GLU A 407 -8.13 24.77 1.31
N VAL A 408 -8.08 25.80 0.47
CA VAL A 408 -8.13 25.59 -0.98
C VAL A 408 -6.82 24.94 -1.43
N ASP A 409 -6.96 23.83 -2.18
CA ASP A 409 -5.82 23.08 -2.73
C ASP A 409 -4.98 22.30 -1.71
N ASP A 410 -5.53 21.94 -0.55
CA ASP A 410 -4.84 21.07 0.42
C ASP A 410 -4.67 19.63 -0.08
N PHE A 411 -5.65 19.15 -0.87
CA PHE A 411 -5.70 17.79 -1.41
C PHE A 411 -5.63 16.68 -0.34
N PHE A 412 -6.38 16.84 0.74
CA PHE A 412 -6.50 15.79 1.76
C PHE A 412 -6.98 14.47 1.16
N GLY A 413 -6.22 13.40 1.36
CA GLY A 413 -6.46 12.11 0.70
C GLY A 413 -5.67 11.91 -0.59
N THR A 414 -4.64 12.72 -0.87
CA THR A 414 -3.65 12.46 -1.93
C THR A 414 -3.00 11.10 -1.75
N THR A 415 -2.75 10.69 -0.51
CA THR A 415 -2.24 9.38 -0.15
C THR A 415 -3.00 8.83 1.05
N VAL A 416 -3.17 7.50 1.09
CA VAL A 416 -3.81 6.80 2.20
C VAL A 416 -3.06 5.52 2.53
N ALA A 417 -3.03 5.16 3.82
CA ALA A 417 -2.46 3.91 4.30
C ALA A 417 -3.11 3.51 5.63
N ALA A 418 -2.95 2.25 6.03
CA ALA A 418 -3.47 1.77 7.31
C ALA A 418 -2.48 0.84 8.02
N GLY A 419 -2.42 0.89 9.34
CA GLY A 419 -1.61 -0.03 10.14
C GLY A 419 -1.68 0.25 11.63
N ASP A 420 -1.58 -0.80 12.42
CA ASP A 420 -1.62 -0.75 13.89
C ASP A 420 -0.23 -0.40 14.44
N VAL A 421 0.01 0.90 14.69
CA VAL A 421 1.31 1.42 15.17
C VAL A 421 1.41 1.46 16.70
N ASN A 422 0.33 1.16 17.40
CA ASN A 422 0.28 1.14 18.86
C ASN A 422 0.07 -0.26 19.44
N ASN A 423 -0.08 -1.28 18.58
CA ASN A 423 -0.30 -2.69 18.88
C ASN A 423 -1.53 -2.90 19.81
N ASP A 424 -2.59 -2.12 19.62
CA ASP A 424 -3.86 -2.32 20.31
C ASP A 424 -4.83 -3.21 19.51
N GLY A 425 -4.38 -3.65 18.36
CA GLY A 425 -5.08 -4.51 17.42
C GLY A 425 -6.06 -3.76 16.53
N LYS A 426 -6.02 -2.43 16.46
CA LYS A 426 -6.86 -1.62 15.58
C LYS A 426 -5.96 -0.77 14.70
N ALA A 427 -6.18 -0.86 13.40
CA ALA A 427 -5.35 -0.10 12.47
C ALA A 427 -5.66 1.40 12.56
N GLU A 428 -4.62 2.20 12.68
CA GLU A 428 -4.67 3.63 12.42
C GLU A 428 -4.80 3.88 10.93
N LEU A 429 -5.57 4.92 10.57
CA LEU A 429 -5.64 5.43 9.19
C LEU A 429 -4.68 6.62 9.04
N PHE A 430 -3.79 6.52 8.06
CA PHE A 430 -2.89 7.57 7.63
C PHE A 430 -3.47 8.27 6.40
N VAL A 431 -3.50 9.59 6.41
CA VAL A 431 -3.98 10.40 5.29
C VAL A 431 -2.95 11.49 5.00
N GLY A 432 -2.45 11.53 3.78
CA GLY A 432 -1.58 12.61 3.31
C GLY A 432 -2.39 13.72 2.63
N ALA A 433 -1.89 14.95 2.75
CA ALA A 433 -2.33 16.11 2.00
C ALA A 433 -1.09 16.78 1.42
N ALA A 434 -0.87 16.61 0.13
CA ALA A 434 0.41 16.96 -0.50
C ALA A 434 0.67 18.46 -0.53
N ASP A 435 -0.36 19.27 -0.75
CA ASP A 435 -0.22 20.73 -0.89
C ASP A 435 -0.53 21.51 0.40
N GLU A 436 -0.87 20.82 1.47
CA GLU A 436 -1.01 21.43 2.80
C GLU A 436 0.16 22.36 3.10
N ASN A 437 -0.13 23.58 3.60
CA ASN A 437 0.87 24.59 3.96
C ASN A 437 1.82 24.96 2.80
N ASN A 438 1.28 25.25 1.61
CA ASN A 438 2.04 25.60 0.38
C ASN A 438 2.97 24.45 -0.06
N SER A 439 2.43 23.27 -0.29
CA SER A 439 3.13 22.07 -0.78
C SER A 439 4.28 21.60 0.14
N THR A 440 4.27 21.99 1.42
CA THR A 440 5.15 21.35 2.41
C THR A 440 4.63 19.96 2.76
N GLY A 441 3.34 19.75 2.62
CA GLY A 441 2.63 18.54 2.93
C GLY A 441 2.44 18.26 4.43
N ALA A 442 1.44 17.45 4.73
CA ALA A 442 1.21 16.94 6.08
C ALA A 442 0.60 15.53 6.05
N VAL A 443 0.72 14.84 7.18
CA VAL A 443 0.10 13.51 7.36
C VAL A 443 -0.74 13.53 8.62
N TRP A 444 -2.00 13.12 8.46
CA TRP A 444 -2.89 12.85 9.58
C TRP A 444 -2.86 11.37 9.93
N VAL A 445 -2.93 11.10 11.23
CA VAL A 445 -3.06 9.76 11.78
C VAL A 445 -4.34 9.74 12.60
N LEU A 446 -5.35 9.05 12.10
CA LEU A 446 -6.63 8.84 12.76
C LEU A 446 -6.57 7.53 13.55
N PRO A 447 -6.82 7.54 14.86
CA PRO A 447 -6.76 6.33 15.67
C PRO A 447 -7.75 5.26 15.24
N GLY A 448 -7.36 4.00 15.35
CA GLY A 448 -8.26 2.86 15.17
C GLY A 448 -9.35 2.81 16.25
N GLY A 449 -10.59 2.64 15.85
CA GLY A 449 -11.75 2.43 16.72
C GLY A 449 -12.28 1.00 16.68
N THR A 450 -13.39 0.75 17.35
CA THR A 450 -14.04 -0.59 17.34
C THR A 450 -14.81 -0.87 16.05
N SER A 451 -15.10 0.16 15.27
CA SER A 451 -15.86 0.07 14.02
C SER A 451 -15.11 0.76 12.87
N GLY A 452 -13.80 0.82 12.95
CA GLY A 452 -12.91 1.52 12.02
C GLY A 452 -12.31 2.80 12.63
N PRO A 453 -11.52 3.55 11.84
CA PRO A 453 -10.88 4.79 12.28
C PRO A 453 -11.84 5.82 12.85
N ILE A 454 -11.36 6.62 13.78
CA ILE A 454 -12.15 7.69 14.44
C ILE A 454 -11.42 9.02 14.36
N ALA A 455 -12.16 10.11 14.22
CA ALA A 455 -11.61 11.46 14.19
C ALA A 455 -11.06 11.93 15.54
N ALA A 456 -11.69 11.51 16.64
CA ALA A 456 -11.29 11.91 17.99
C ALA A 456 -9.90 11.37 18.34
N GLY A 457 -8.97 12.27 18.70
CA GLY A 457 -7.60 11.90 18.99
C GLY A 457 -6.68 11.85 17.79
N SER A 458 -7.16 12.24 16.61
CA SER A 458 -6.34 12.40 15.41
C SER A 458 -5.16 13.34 15.66
N ARG A 459 -4.05 13.04 14.98
CA ARG A 459 -2.81 13.81 15.08
C ARG A 459 -2.34 14.19 13.69
N MET A 460 -1.80 15.40 13.56
CA MET A 460 -1.21 15.90 12.32
C MET A 460 0.32 16.00 12.49
N PHE A 461 1.03 15.53 11.50
CA PHE A 461 2.48 15.63 11.38
C PHE A 461 2.83 16.50 10.18
N THR A 462 3.55 17.61 10.42
CA THR A 462 4.04 18.54 9.39
C THR A 462 5.53 18.34 9.17
N ALA A 463 6.08 18.83 8.07
CA ALA A 463 7.51 18.75 7.77
C ALA A 463 8.37 19.25 8.93
N SER A 464 8.04 20.41 9.50
CA SER A 464 8.77 20.95 10.66
C SER A 464 8.66 20.08 11.91
N SER A 465 7.47 19.50 12.18
CA SER A 465 7.27 18.67 13.37
C SER A 465 8.09 17.38 13.32
N VAL A 466 8.32 16.84 12.13
CA VAL A 466 9.14 15.64 11.92
C VAL A 466 10.60 15.95 11.62
N GLY A 467 11.02 17.24 11.69
CA GLY A 467 12.41 17.65 11.59
C GLY A 467 12.97 17.82 10.19
N LEU A 468 12.09 17.87 9.18
CA LEU A 468 12.45 18.31 7.84
C LEU A 468 12.46 19.83 7.77
N THR A 469 13.26 20.37 6.85
CA THR A 469 13.19 21.80 6.52
C THR A 469 11.83 22.09 5.91
N GLN A 470 11.17 23.12 6.43
CA GLN A 470 9.90 23.56 5.86
C GLN A 470 10.18 24.39 4.62
N GLN A 471 9.89 23.84 3.47
CA GLN A 471 10.02 24.48 2.16
C GLN A 471 8.90 24.03 1.23
N ASN A 472 8.52 24.91 0.31
CA ASN A 472 7.52 24.56 -0.70
C ASN A 472 7.99 23.36 -1.52
N GLY A 473 7.09 22.42 -1.79
CA GLY A 473 7.39 21.25 -2.56
C GLY A 473 8.03 20.09 -1.78
N THR A 474 8.14 20.15 -0.44
CA THR A 474 8.63 19.01 0.38
C THR A 474 7.75 17.79 0.24
N LEU A 475 6.42 17.97 0.09
CA LEU A 475 5.42 16.92 -0.12
C LEU A 475 5.47 15.82 0.96
N LEU A 476 5.48 16.22 2.24
CA LEU A 476 5.43 15.26 3.33
C LEU A 476 4.11 14.47 3.28
N GLY A 477 4.20 13.15 3.28
CA GLY A 477 3.10 12.22 3.08
C GLY A 477 3.06 11.65 1.67
N GLY A 478 3.93 12.14 0.78
CA GLY A 478 3.98 11.72 -0.63
C GLY A 478 3.06 12.54 -1.52
N ASN A 479 3.30 12.49 -2.81
CA ASN A 479 2.51 13.22 -3.80
C ASN A 479 1.43 12.37 -4.49
N GLY A 480 1.30 11.10 -4.07
CA GLY A 480 0.37 10.16 -4.68
C GLY A 480 0.72 9.76 -6.11
N LEU A 481 0.25 8.59 -6.51
CA LEU A 481 0.49 8.07 -7.87
C LEU A 481 -0.25 8.89 -8.94
N LEU A 482 -1.42 9.44 -8.58
CA LEU A 482 -2.24 10.26 -9.47
C LEU A 482 -1.48 11.45 -10.12
N TRP A 483 -0.44 11.95 -9.47
CA TRP A 483 0.35 13.09 -9.95
C TRP A 483 1.62 12.66 -10.69
N VAL A 484 1.87 11.37 -10.72
CA VAL A 484 3.09 10.79 -11.31
C VAL A 484 2.79 10.14 -12.67
N ILE A 485 1.58 9.60 -12.85
CA ILE A 485 1.12 8.85 -14.03
C ILE A 485 0.06 9.58 -14.84
#